data_1b203febfca6bdf366f7c4e1e9618f5a
#
_entry.id   1b203febfca6bdf366f7c4e1e9618f5a
#
_cell.length_a   1.000
_cell.length_b   1.000
_cell.length_c   1.000
_cell.angle_alpha   90.00
_cell.angle_beta   90.00
_cell.angle_gamma   90.00
#
_symmetry.space_group_name_H-M   'P 1'
#
loop_
_entity.id
_entity.type
_entity.pdbx_description
1 polymer ?
#
loop_
_entity_poly.entity_id
_entity_poly.type
_entity_poly.pdbx_seq_one_letter_code
_entity_poly.pdbx_strand_id
1 'polypeptide(L)'
;MFDKEKYGRLLVPIVTPFKADMAVDYDAIVQIANRLIEKNYADSLVLTGTTGEFFTMSIDERKKVFQVLKSAVGARIPLIPGTGCAATHETISLTRSAQEMGFELVMIVAPYYTKPTQQEVREHFAAIAGEVEID
;
A
#
# COMPACT_ATOMS: atom_id res chain seq x y z
N MET A 1 10.08 8.09 12.28
CA MET A 1 10.89 8.82 11.24
C MET A 1 11.26 7.83 10.16
N PHE A 2 11.07 8.17 8.87
CA PHE A 2 11.34 7.25 7.75
C PHE A 2 12.78 6.72 7.77
N ASP A 3 12.91 5.39 7.84
CA ASP A 3 14.18 4.67 7.93
C ASP A 3 14.76 4.42 6.52
N LYS A 4 15.68 5.27 6.09
CA LYS A 4 16.35 5.17 4.78
C LYS A 4 17.29 3.97 4.67
N GLU A 5 17.79 3.43 5.77
CA GLU A 5 18.65 2.25 5.74
C GLU A 5 17.81 1.01 5.45
N LYS A 6 16.63 0.93 6.03
CA LYS A 6 15.70 -0.17 5.83
C LYS A 6 14.95 -0.12 4.49
N TYR A 7 14.42 1.04 4.13
CA TYR A 7 13.53 1.18 2.97
C TYR A 7 14.23 1.67 1.69
N GLY A 8 15.48 2.12 1.80
CA GLY A 8 16.27 2.60 0.68
C GLY A 8 15.88 3.99 0.18
N ARG A 9 16.19 4.25 -1.09
CA ARG A 9 15.97 5.56 -1.74
C ARG A 9 15.02 5.48 -2.93
N LEU A 10 14.90 4.29 -3.55
CA LEU A 10 14.07 4.06 -4.72
C LEU A 10 12.85 3.22 -4.32
N LEU A 11 11.78 3.91 -3.91
CA LEU A 11 10.50 3.31 -3.59
C LEU A 11 9.65 3.28 -4.85
N VAL A 12 9.40 2.08 -5.38
CA VAL A 12 8.71 1.91 -6.66
C VAL A 12 7.25 1.53 -6.45
N PRO A 13 6.29 2.38 -6.86
CA PRO A 13 4.88 1.99 -6.90
C PRO A 13 4.67 0.92 -7.96
N ILE A 14 4.24 -0.27 -7.53
CA ILE A 14 3.97 -1.40 -8.43
C ILE A 14 2.58 -1.26 -9.06
N VAL A 15 2.46 -1.63 -10.34
CA VAL A 15 1.16 -1.73 -11.03
C VAL A 15 0.38 -2.95 -10.52
N THR A 16 -0.95 -2.89 -10.64
CA THR A 16 -1.84 -4.04 -10.37
C THR A 16 -2.33 -4.58 -11.71
N PRO A 17 -1.88 -5.75 -12.16
CA PRO A 17 -2.41 -6.37 -13.37
C PRO A 17 -3.80 -6.94 -13.12
N PHE A 18 -4.66 -6.82 -14.13
CA PHE A 18 -6.02 -7.36 -14.11
C PHE A 18 -6.18 -8.39 -15.24
N LYS A 19 -7.00 -9.39 -14.99
CA LYS A 19 -7.40 -10.38 -15.99
C LYS A 19 -8.45 -9.80 -16.96
N ALA A 20 -8.78 -10.54 -18.00
CA ALA A 20 -9.79 -10.10 -18.98
C ALA A 20 -11.20 -9.92 -18.37
N ASP A 21 -11.50 -10.60 -17.27
CA ASP A 21 -12.74 -10.47 -16.49
C ASP A 21 -12.68 -9.36 -15.43
N MET A 22 -11.64 -8.54 -15.44
CA MET A 22 -11.36 -7.44 -14.51
C MET A 22 -10.97 -7.88 -13.09
N ALA A 23 -10.84 -9.17 -12.80
CA ALA A 23 -10.30 -9.64 -11.53
C ALA A 23 -8.78 -9.33 -11.42
N VAL A 24 -8.29 -9.08 -10.21
CA VAL A 24 -6.85 -8.89 -9.97
C VAL A 24 -6.07 -10.16 -10.32
N ASP A 25 -5.01 -10.02 -11.11
CA ASP A 25 -4.08 -11.10 -11.45
C ASP A 25 -2.95 -11.18 -10.42
N TYR A 26 -3.19 -11.94 -9.36
CA TYR A 26 -2.23 -12.10 -8.26
C TYR A 26 -0.94 -12.82 -8.68
N ASP A 27 -0.98 -13.68 -9.68
CA ASP A 27 0.22 -14.37 -10.18
C ASP A 27 1.09 -13.41 -10.98
N ALA A 28 0.47 -12.61 -11.83
CA ALA A 28 1.19 -11.62 -12.63
C ALA A 28 1.82 -10.52 -11.75
N ILE A 29 1.17 -10.05 -10.67
CA ILE A 29 1.78 -9.05 -9.78
C ILE A 29 3.01 -9.60 -9.06
N VAL A 30 2.99 -10.89 -8.66
CA VAL A 30 4.17 -11.56 -8.08
C VAL A 30 5.32 -11.67 -9.09
N GLN A 31 5.03 -11.97 -10.36
CA GLN A 31 6.04 -12.01 -11.41
C GLN A 31 6.67 -10.63 -11.64
N ILE A 32 5.87 -9.56 -11.64
CA ILE A 32 6.35 -8.17 -11.76
C ILE A 32 7.25 -7.83 -10.56
N ALA A 33 6.83 -8.14 -9.33
CA ALA A 33 7.63 -7.91 -8.14
C ALA A 33 8.98 -8.64 -8.20
N ASN A 34 8.99 -9.93 -8.56
CA ASN A 34 10.21 -10.70 -8.75
C ASN A 34 11.16 -10.06 -9.77
N ARG A 35 10.63 -9.62 -10.92
CA ARG A 35 11.43 -8.96 -11.95
C ARG A 35 12.08 -7.67 -11.46
N LEU A 36 11.34 -6.85 -10.68
CA LEU A 36 11.89 -5.61 -10.11
C LEU A 36 13.04 -5.90 -9.13
N ILE A 37 12.89 -6.93 -8.30
CA ILE A 37 13.91 -7.37 -7.35
C ILE A 37 15.15 -7.91 -8.07
N GLU A 38 14.98 -8.84 -9.00
CA GLU A 38 16.08 -9.48 -9.75
C GLU A 38 16.90 -8.50 -10.57
N LYS A 39 16.28 -7.44 -11.06
CA LYS A 39 16.93 -6.38 -11.83
C LYS A 39 17.46 -5.23 -10.98
N ASN A 40 17.29 -5.28 -9.65
CA ASN A 40 17.64 -4.17 -8.74
C ASN A 40 17.00 -2.84 -9.15
N TYR A 41 15.71 -2.86 -9.55
CA TYR A 41 14.98 -1.69 -10.01
C TYR A 41 14.21 -1.00 -8.89
N ALA A 42 14.25 -1.52 -7.66
CA ALA A 42 13.60 -0.95 -6.49
C ALA A 42 14.37 -1.31 -5.22
N ASP A 43 14.41 -0.39 -4.26
CA ASP A 43 14.82 -0.66 -2.89
C ASP A 43 13.62 -1.09 -2.04
N SER A 44 12.44 -0.59 -2.35
CA SER A 44 11.15 -0.95 -1.73
C SER A 44 10.03 -0.93 -2.76
N LEU A 45 8.96 -1.71 -2.53
CA LEU A 45 7.76 -1.69 -3.36
C LEU A 45 6.59 -1.06 -2.62
N VAL A 46 5.94 -0.06 -3.26
CA VAL A 46 4.69 0.53 -2.77
C VAL A 46 3.52 -0.20 -3.42
N LEU A 47 2.68 -0.81 -2.59
CA LEU A 47 1.56 -1.66 -3.01
C LEU A 47 0.27 -0.86 -3.06
N THR A 48 -0.57 -1.10 -4.03
CA THR A 48 -1.89 -0.46 -4.16
C THR A 48 -1.86 1.06 -3.96
N GLY A 49 -0.85 1.70 -4.53
CA GLY A 49 -0.81 3.16 -4.68
C GLY A 49 -1.62 3.61 -5.90
N THR A 50 -1.53 4.89 -6.26
CA THR A 50 -2.20 5.45 -7.45
C THR A 50 -1.79 4.71 -8.73
N THR A 51 -0.49 4.40 -8.88
CA THR A 51 0.03 3.60 -10.00
C THR A 51 -0.57 2.19 -10.04
N GLY A 52 -0.90 1.62 -8.89
CA GLY A 52 -1.57 0.32 -8.76
C GLY A 52 -3.08 0.40 -8.85
N GLU A 53 -3.65 1.53 -9.25
CA GLU A 53 -5.09 1.73 -9.49
C GLU A 53 -5.98 1.34 -8.30
N PHE A 54 -5.52 1.61 -7.07
CA PHE A 54 -6.20 1.18 -5.84
C PHE A 54 -7.68 1.59 -5.77
N PHE A 55 -8.04 2.69 -6.41
CA PHE A 55 -9.40 3.23 -6.43
C PHE A 55 -10.38 2.41 -7.28
N THR A 56 -9.90 1.46 -8.09
CA THR A 56 -10.72 0.49 -8.85
C THR A 56 -10.89 -0.83 -8.12
N MET A 57 -10.17 -1.02 -7.01
CA MET A 57 -10.13 -2.27 -6.24
C MET A 57 -11.02 -2.19 -5.00
N SER A 58 -11.64 -3.30 -4.65
CA SER A 58 -12.26 -3.47 -3.34
C SER A 58 -11.22 -3.52 -2.21
N ILE A 59 -11.65 -3.26 -0.98
CA ILE A 59 -10.79 -3.38 0.22
C ILE A 59 -10.23 -4.81 0.36
N ASP A 60 -11.03 -5.84 0.05
CA ASP A 60 -10.60 -7.23 0.14
C ASP A 60 -9.54 -7.58 -0.92
N GLU A 61 -9.66 -7.07 -2.13
CA GLU A 61 -8.63 -7.23 -3.17
C GLU A 61 -7.32 -6.56 -2.75
N ARG A 62 -7.37 -5.35 -2.17
CA ARG A 62 -6.18 -4.66 -1.65
C ARG A 62 -5.52 -5.46 -0.54
N LYS A 63 -6.27 -5.96 0.45
CA LYS A 63 -5.78 -6.86 1.50
C LYS A 63 -5.16 -8.12 0.91
N LYS A 64 -5.78 -8.70 -0.11
CA LYS A 64 -5.25 -9.90 -0.78
C LYS A 64 -3.92 -9.62 -1.49
N VAL A 65 -3.75 -8.45 -2.14
CA VAL A 65 -2.46 -8.03 -2.71
C VAL A 65 -1.39 -7.94 -1.62
N PHE A 66 -1.70 -7.35 -0.45
CA PHE A 66 -0.76 -7.27 0.68
C PHE A 66 -0.29 -8.67 1.11
N GLN A 67 -1.24 -9.59 1.33
CA GLN A 67 -0.95 -10.96 1.76
C GLN A 67 -0.09 -11.72 0.75
N VAL A 68 -0.48 -11.67 -0.53
CA VAL A 68 0.20 -12.39 -1.60
C VAL A 68 1.64 -11.89 -1.77
N LEU A 69 1.84 -10.57 -1.86
CA LEU A 69 3.18 -10.02 -2.03
C LEU A 69 4.04 -10.18 -0.77
N LYS A 70 3.46 -10.06 0.43
CA LYS A 70 4.19 -10.31 1.67
C LYS A 70 4.71 -11.75 1.72
N SER A 71 3.89 -12.72 1.37
CA SER A 71 4.28 -14.13 1.33
C SER A 71 5.32 -14.42 0.25
N ALA A 72 5.16 -13.84 -0.93
CA ALA A 72 6.01 -14.16 -2.09
C ALA A 72 7.37 -13.47 -2.05
N VAL A 73 7.44 -12.21 -1.63
CA VAL A 73 8.66 -11.39 -1.75
C VAL A 73 9.03 -10.59 -0.50
N GLY A 74 8.19 -10.56 0.54
CA GLY A 74 8.39 -9.71 1.73
C GLY A 74 9.67 -10.00 2.52
N ALA A 75 10.27 -11.18 2.39
CA ALA A 75 11.57 -11.50 2.99
C ALA A 75 12.77 -10.98 2.16
N ARG A 76 12.53 -10.48 0.95
CA ARG A 76 13.57 -10.09 -0.02
C ARG A 76 13.61 -8.60 -0.29
N ILE A 77 12.50 -7.89 -0.06
CA ILE A 77 12.37 -6.46 -0.29
C ILE A 77 11.34 -5.86 0.67
N PRO A 78 11.57 -4.68 1.24
CA PRO A 78 10.56 -3.98 2.02
C PRO A 78 9.32 -3.67 1.19
N LEU A 79 8.15 -3.85 1.79
CA LEU A 79 6.86 -3.60 1.17
C LEU A 79 6.11 -2.52 1.95
N ILE A 80 5.53 -1.55 1.25
CA ILE A 80 4.83 -0.40 1.80
C ILE A 80 3.38 -0.42 1.28
N PRO A 81 2.41 -0.96 2.05
CA PRO A 81 1.01 -0.94 1.65
C PRO A 81 0.46 0.49 1.51
N GLY A 82 -0.24 0.76 0.43
CA GLY A 82 -1.08 1.94 0.31
C GLY A 82 -2.42 1.66 0.98
N THR A 83 -2.71 2.32 2.10
CA THR A 83 -3.94 2.06 2.89
C THR A 83 -4.94 3.21 2.84
N GLY A 84 -4.61 4.33 2.18
CA GLY A 84 -5.52 5.47 2.05
C GLY A 84 -6.83 5.12 1.34
N CYS A 85 -7.94 5.64 1.89
CA CYS A 85 -9.29 5.58 1.33
C CYS A 85 -9.89 6.99 1.37
N ALA A 86 -11.04 7.20 0.70
CA ALA A 86 -11.74 8.47 0.77
C ALA A 86 -12.32 8.73 2.18
N ALA A 87 -12.74 7.67 2.88
CA ALA A 87 -13.28 7.75 4.22
C ALA A 87 -12.22 7.43 5.29
N THR A 88 -12.18 8.22 6.38
CA THR A 88 -11.22 8.04 7.49
C THR A 88 -11.34 6.68 8.15
N HIS A 89 -12.57 6.21 8.41
CA HIS A 89 -12.80 4.92 9.08
C HIS A 89 -12.33 3.72 8.23
N GLU A 90 -12.47 3.79 6.90
CA GLU A 90 -11.96 2.77 5.99
C GLU A 90 -10.42 2.77 5.96
N THR A 91 -9.80 3.96 5.96
CA THR A 91 -8.34 4.10 6.06
C THR A 91 -7.83 3.47 7.36
N ILE A 92 -8.45 3.76 8.50
CA ILE A 92 -8.11 3.16 9.79
C ILE A 92 -8.23 1.63 9.73
N SER A 93 -9.35 1.12 9.24
CA SER A 93 -9.60 -0.33 9.14
C SER A 93 -8.56 -1.05 8.27
N LEU A 94 -8.24 -0.47 7.12
CA LEU A 94 -7.25 -1.07 6.21
C LEU A 94 -5.83 -0.96 6.76
N THR A 95 -5.50 0.15 7.44
CA THR A 95 -4.20 0.34 8.10
C THR A 95 -4.01 -0.66 9.24
N ARG A 96 -5.03 -0.88 10.07
CA ARG A 96 -5.01 -1.93 11.10
C ARG A 96 -4.77 -3.31 10.49
N SER A 97 -5.44 -3.63 9.39
CA SER A 97 -5.22 -4.89 8.68
C SER A 97 -3.78 -5.04 8.19
N ALA A 98 -3.15 -3.97 7.70
CA ALA A 98 -1.74 -3.98 7.33
C ALA A 98 -0.83 -4.17 8.55
N GLN A 99 -1.11 -3.48 9.67
CA GLN A 99 -0.40 -3.65 10.93
C GLN A 99 -0.49 -5.09 11.46
N GLU A 100 -1.69 -5.69 11.48
CA GLU A 100 -1.93 -7.08 11.88
C GLU A 100 -1.20 -8.10 10.99
N MET A 101 -1.03 -7.78 9.71
CA MET A 101 -0.18 -8.56 8.80
C MET A 101 1.32 -8.36 9.06
N GLY A 102 1.72 -7.48 9.99
CA GLY A 102 3.11 -7.22 10.36
C GLY A 102 3.85 -6.33 9.36
N PHE A 103 3.16 -5.42 8.68
CA PHE A 103 3.82 -4.30 8.00
C PHE A 103 4.18 -3.23 9.03
N GLU A 104 5.27 -2.51 8.82
CA GLU A 104 5.79 -1.51 9.76
C GLU A 104 5.68 -0.08 9.20
N LEU A 105 5.38 0.06 7.93
CA LEU A 105 5.23 1.34 7.23
C LEU A 105 4.08 1.24 6.23
N VAL A 106 3.25 2.27 6.16
CA VAL A 106 2.18 2.40 5.17
C VAL A 106 2.29 3.74 4.43
N MET A 107 1.68 3.80 3.26
CA MET A 107 1.49 5.04 2.52
C MET A 107 0.01 5.41 2.51
N ILE A 108 -0.31 6.63 2.97
CA ILE A 108 -1.70 7.10 3.05
C ILE A 108 -1.84 8.36 2.19
N VAL A 109 -2.69 8.30 1.18
CA VAL A 109 -3.13 9.47 0.43
C VAL A 109 -4.18 10.23 1.25
N ALA A 110 -4.14 11.57 1.19
CA ALA A 110 -5.21 12.39 1.76
C ALA A 110 -6.57 12.03 1.13
N PRO A 111 -7.70 12.29 1.82
CA PRO A 111 -9.03 12.07 1.24
C PRO A 111 -9.14 12.72 -0.13
N TYR A 112 -9.58 11.94 -1.10
CA TYR A 112 -9.62 12.36 -2.51
C TYR A 112 -11.07 12.59 -2.96
N TYR A 113 -11.21 13.20 -4.16
CA TYR A 113 -12.47 13.60 -4.79
C TYR A 113 -13.09 14.89 -4.18
N THR A 114 -13.28 14.98 -2.88
CA THR A 114 -14.03 16.06 -2.21
C THR A 114 -13.21 17.31 -1.86
N LYS A 115 -11.91 17.33 -2.10
CA LYS A 115 -11.00 18.46 -1.80
C LYS A 115 -11.17 19.01 -0.37
N PRO A 116 -10.79 18.24 0.66
CA PRO A 116 -10.92 18.69 2.04
C PRO A 116 -10.05 19.92 2.32
N THR A 117 -10.44 20.70 3.30
CA THR A 117 -9.64 21.82 3.83
C THR A 117 -8.39 21.30 4.54
N GLN A 118 -7.39 22.17 4.77
CA GLN A 118 -6.18 21.81 5.50
C GLN A 118 -6.48 21.33 6.93
N GLN A 119 -7.51 21.86 7.55
CA GLN A 119 -7.94 21.42 8.88
C GLN A 119 -8.50 19.98 8.84
N GLU A 120 -9.39 19.68 7.90
CA GLU A 120 -9.97 18.34 7.71
C GLU A 120 -8.90 17.31 7.35
N VAL A 121 -7.91 17.66 6.51
CA VAL A 121 -6.75 16.79 6.23
C VAL A 121 -5.97 16.48 7.51
N ARG A 122 -5.72 17.50 8.35
CA ARG A 122 -5.03 17.31 9.64
C ARG A 122 -5.82 16.40 10.57
N GLU A 123 -7.12 16.61 10.70
CA GLU A 123 -8.01 15.79 11.53
C GLU A 123 -8.07 14.34 11.04
N HIS A 124 -8.11 14.13 9.72
CA HIS A 124 -8.04 12.81 9.09
C HIS A 124 -6.77 12.05 9.51
N PHE A 125 -5.59 12.63 9.34
CA PHE A 125 -4.34 11.97 9.71
C PHE A 125 -4.17 11.84 11.22
N ALA A 126 -4.63 12.80 12.03
CA ALA A 126 -4.60 12.70 13.48
C ALA A 126 -5.48 11.55 13.99
N ALA A 127 -6.68 11.37 13.42
CA ALA A 127 -7.54 10.26 13.75
C ALA A 127 -6.92 8.90 13.40
N ILE A 128 -6.25 8.79 12.24
CA ILE A 128 -5.57 7.55 11.85
C ILE A 128 -4.41 7.26 12.82
N ALA A 129 -3.55 8.24 13.06
CA ALA A 129 -2.38 8.08 13.93
C ALA A 129 -2.75 7.78 15.40
N GLY A 130 -3.95 8.18 15.85
CA GLY A 130 -4.46 7.83 17.18
C GLY A 130 -5.01 6.41 17.31
N GLU A 131 -5.16 5.68 16.21
CA GLU A 131 -5.84 4.39 16.15
C GLU A 131 -4.94 3.22 15.71
N VAL A 132 -3.70 3.52 15.30
CA VAL A 132 -2.74 2.52 14.79
C VAL A 132 -1.34 2.79 15.32
N GLU A 133 -0.53 1.74 15.46
CA GLU A 133 0.87 1.77 15.90
C GLU A 133 1.80 1.36 14.73
N ILE A 134 1.70 2.05 13.61
CA ILE A 134 2.48 1.81 12.39
C ILE A 134 2.91 3.15 11.80
N ASP A 135 4.14 3.25 11.27
CA ASP A 135 4.69 4.44 10.60
C ASP A 135 4.05 4.73 9.24
#